data_e0e1ad8d8f576a7c0a806f923e122d4c
#
_entry.id   e0e1ad8d8f576a7c0a806f923e122d4c
#
_cell.length_a   1.000
_cell.length_b   1.000
_cell.length_c   1.000
_cell.angle_alpha   90.00
_cell.angle_beta   90.00
_cell.angle_gamma   90.00
#
_symmetry.space_group_name_H-M   'P 1'
#
loop_
_entity.id
_entity.type
_entity.pdbx_description
1 polymer ?
#
loop_
_entity_poly.entity_id
_entity_poly.type
_entity_poly.pdbx_seq_one_letter_code
_entity_poly.pdbx_strand_id
1 'polypeptide(L)'
;AEDFEKAAIDYIYKTMKENKNIVFNGNGYSDEWVEEAAKRGLPNVKSIVDAIPAYTDESSIEMFEKLGVMTKRELEARREIKLEEYAGLINIEARTMIDMAAKLYIPSVIAYVNSVASSMSTVKNAYAQADTTAQQTILVKASSLLADTQQALDNLKAATDAAETAKDFHEKVLPAMAALRTPVDELETIVDSEYWPVPTYGQMMFEV
;
A
#
# COMPACT_ATOMS: atom_id res chain seq x y z
N ALA A 1 -53.75 -15.95 0.68
CA ALA A 1 -52.38 -16.56 0.62
C ALA A 1 -51.87 -16.61 -0.83
N GLU A 2 -52.69 -17.12 -1.77
CA GLU A 2 -52.31 -17.21 -3.21
C GLU A 2 -52.02 -15.84 -3.84
N ASP A 3 -52.77 -14.80 -3.50
CA ASP A 3 -52.56 -13.42 -3.99
C ASP A 3 -51.27 -12.82 -3.46
N PHE A 4 -50.82 -13.17 -2.26
CA PHE A 4 -49.56 -12.68 -1.68
C PHE A 4 -48.33 -13.28 -2.37
N GLU A 5 -48.32 -14.57 -2.61
CA GLU A 5 -47.19 -15.25 -3.27
C GLU A 5 -47.03 -14.73 -4.69
N LYS A 6 -48.09 -14.60 -5.43
CA LYS A 6 -48.07 -14.05 -6.79
C LYS A 6 -47.59 -12.60 -6.80
N ALA A 7 -48.09 -11.76 -5.92
CA ALA A 7 -47.67 -10.38 -5.81
C ALA A 7 -46.20 -10.25 -5.40
N ALA A 8 -45.71 -11.11 -4.52
CA ALA A 8 -44.31 -11.14 -4.15
C ALA A 8 -43.38 -11.56 -5.31
N ILE A 9 -43.77 -12.58 -6.07
CA ILE A 9 -43.01 -13.03 -7.25
C ILE A 9 -43.00 -11.92 -8.32
N ASP A 10 -44.13 -11.30 -8.60
CA ASP A 10 -44.23 -10.22 -9.58
C ASP A 10 -43.39 -8.98 -9.16
N TYR A 11 -43.37 -8.65 -7.86
CA TYR A 11 -42.54 -7.60 -7.32
C TYR A 11 -41.04 -7.92 -7.44
N ILE A 12 -40.63 -9.15 -7.08
CA ILE A 12 -39.23 -9.62 -7.20
C ILE A 12 -38.79 -9.55 -8.66
N TYR A 13 -39.61 -10.08 -9.58
CA TYR A 13 -39.29 -10.06 -11.00
C TYR A 13 -39.12 -8.63 -11.55
N LYS A 14 -40.03 -7.73 -11.20
CA LYS A 14 -39.98 -6.34 -11.58
C LYS A 14 -38.70 -5.65 -11.04
N THR A 15 -38.43 -5.81 -9.75
CA THR A 15 -37.27 -5.22 -9.09
C THR A 15 -35.96 -5.72 -9.70
N MET A 16 -35.83 -7.04 -9.94
CA MET A 16 -34.65 -7.62 -10.57
C MET A 16 -34.45 -7.12 -12.00
N LYS A 17 -35.54 -6.93 -12.75
CA LYS A 17 -35.47 -6.39 -14.11
C LYS A 17 -35.07 -4.92 -14.15
N GLU A 18 -35.59 -4.10 -13.23
CA GLU A 18 -35.29 -2.68 -13.12
C GLU A 18 -33.83 -2.45 -12.67
N ASN A 19 -33.28 -3.32 -11.84
CA ASN A 19 -31.93 -3.21 -11.28
C ASN A 19 -30.93 -4.16 -11.95
N LYS A 20 -31.20 -4.61 -13.17
CA LYS A 20 -30.33 -5.56 -13.90
C LYS A 20 -28.91 -5.05 -14.10
N ASN A 21 -28.71 -3.74 -14.15
CA ASN A 21 -27.41 -3.11 -14.31
C ASN A 21 -26.45 -3.31 -13.14
N ILE A 22 -26.95 -3.66 -11.94
CA ILE A 22 -26.11 -3.98 -10.78
C ILE A 22 -25.80 -5.48 -10.64
N VAL A 23 -26.42 -6.35 -11.45
CA VAL A 23 -26.19 -7.80 -11.39
C VAL A 23 -25.10 -8.18 -12.36
N PHE A 24 -24.05 -8.80 -11.84
CA PHE A 24 -22.94 -9.35 -12.61
C PHE A 24 -22.67 -10.80 -12.20
N ASN A 25 -22.64 -11.71 -13.19
CA ASN A 25 -22.48 -13.16 -12.98
C ASN A 25 -21.04 -13.65 -13.24
N GLY A 26 -20.08 -12.76 -13.32
CA GLY A 26 -18.66 -13.05 -13.54
C GLY A 26 -17.83 -12.92 -12.26
N ASN A 27 -16.50 -12.86 -12.45
CA ASN A 27 -15.57 -12.59 -11.35
C ASN A 27 -15.56 -11.09 -11.03
N GLY A 28 -16.14 -10.70 -9.89
CA GLY A 28 -16.18 -9.29 -9.42
C GLY A 28 -14.83 -8.70 -9.04
N TYR A 29 -13.74 -9.49 -9.04
CA TYR A 29 -12.37 -9.03 -8.76
C TYR A 29 -11.52 -8.87 -10.02
N SER A 30 -12.08 -9.17 -11.21
CA SER A 30 -11.35 -9.07 -12.48
C SER A 30 -11.41 -7.67 -13.08
N ASP A 31 -10.44 -7.35 -13.95
CA ASP A 31 -10.43 -6.11 -14.72
C ASP A 31 -11.64 -6.00 -15.67
N GLU A 32 -12.16 -7.15 -16.15
CA GLU A 32 -13.38 -7.23 -16.96
C GLU A 32 -14.59 -6.65 -16.21
N TRP A 33 -14.67 -6.89 -14.88
CA TRP A 33 -15.71 -6.29 -14.06
C TRP A 33 -15.55 -4.78 -13.96
N VAL A 34 -14.33 -4.28 -13.80
CA VAL A 34 -14.06 -2.83 -13.72
C VAL A 34 -14.53 -2.12 -14.98
N GLU A 35 -14.23 -2.69 -16.16
CA GLU A 35 -14.68 -2.16 -17.45
C GLU A 35 -16.20 -2.25 -17.61
N GLU A 36 -16.80 -3.36 -17.22
CA GLU A 36 -18.24 -3.58 -17.31
C GLU A 36 -19.00 -2.67 -16.34
N ALA A 37 -18.50 -2.47 -15.10
CA ALA A 37 -19.06 -1.55 -14.13
C ALA A 37 -19.07 -0.12 -14.65
N ALA A 38 -17.99 0.33 -15.27
CA ALA A 38 -17.89 1.64 -15.89
C ALA A 38 -18.93 1.81 -17.03
N LYS A 39 -19.13 0.80 -17.88
CA LYS A 39 -20.17 0.81 -18.92
C LYS A 39 -21.58 0.90 -18.36
N ARG A 40 -21.80 0.33 -17.17
CA ARG A 40 -23.09 0.38 -16.46
C ARG A 40 -23.30 1.65 -15.63
N GLY A 41 -22.33 2.55 -15.61
CA GLY A 41 -22.37 3.78 -14.82
C GLY A 41 -22.18 3.57 -13.32
N LEU A 42 -21.57 2.44 -12.92
CA LEU A 42 -21.24 2.16 -11.52
C LEU A 42 -19.88 2.74 -11.19
N PRO A 43 -19.71 3.46 -10.07
CA PRO A 43 -18.42 3.99 -9.66
C PRO A 43 -17.50 2.87 -9.20
N ASN A 44 -16.20 3.03 -9.49
CA ASN A 44 -15.14 2.17 -8.98
C ASN A 44 -14.18 3.01 -8.13
N VAL A 45 -14.54 3.28 -6.90
CA VAL A 45 -13.74 4.06 -5.96
C VAL A 45 -12.75 3.14 -5.26
N LYS A 46 -11.45 3.33 -5.54
CA LYS A 46 -10.36 2.47 -5.04
C LYS A 46 -9.72 2.98 -3.75
N SER A 47 -9.99 4.21 -3.37
CA SER A 47 -9.37 4.89 -2.23
C SER A 47 -10.43 5.33 -1.24
N ILE A 48 -10.12 5.19 0.06
CA ILE A 48 -10.98 5.73 1.10
C ILE A 48 -11.00 7.26 1.08
N VAL A 49 -9.93 7.91 0.66
CA VAL A 49 -9.85 9.37 0.51
C VAL A 49 -10.84 9.86 -0.53
N ASP A 50 -11.01 9.10 -1.63
CA ASP A 50 -11.99 9.41 -2.67
C ASP A 50 -13.43 9.02 -2.28
N ALA A 51 -13.61 8.05 -1.38
CA ALA A 51 -14.91 7.59 -0.91
C ALA A 51 -15.50 8.50 0.19
N ILE A 52 -14.68 9.03 1.09
CA ILE A 52 -15.13 9.84 2.23
C ILE A 52 -15.95 11.07 1.81
N PRO A 53 -15.66 11.79 0.72
CA PRO A 53 -16.48 12.91 0.27
C PRO A 53 -17.97 12.58 0.06
N ALA A 54 -18.31 11.33 -0.27
CA ALA A 54 -19.68 10.89 -0.45
C ALA A 54 -20.55 11.06 0.81
N TYR A 55 -19.96 11.17 2.01
CA TYR A 55 -20.72 11.50 3.23
C TYR A 55 -21.40 12.85 3.16
N THR A 56 -20.85 13.79 2.40
CA THR A 56 -21.33 15.18 2.30
C THR A 56 -21.91 15.51 0.94
N ASP A 57 -22.17 14.50 0.09
CA ASP A 57 -22.95 14.68 -1.13
C ASP A 57 -24.38 15.07 -0.79
N GLU A 58 -24.99 15.90 -1.61
CA GLU A 58 -26.35 16.43 -1.38
C GLU A 58 -27.36 15.29 -1.17
N SER A 59 -27.29 14.24 -2.00
CA SER A 59 -28.17 13.08 -1.90
C SER A 59 -27.98 12.30 -0.59
N SER A 60 -26.74 12.20 -0.08
CA SER A 60 -26.44 11.56 1.20
C SER A 60 -27.00 12.39 2.35
N ILE A 61 -26.78 13.70 2.34
CA ILE A 61 -27.30 14.63 3.37
C ILE A 61 -28.82 14.53 3.43
N GLU A 62 -29.51 14.69 2.29
CA GLU A 62 -30.96 14.61 2.22
C GLU A 62 -31.51 13.28 2.74
N MET A 63 -30.88 12.18 2.38
CA MET A 63 -31.27 10.85 2.84
C MET A 63 -31.13 10.71 4.36
N PHE A 64 -30.00 11.09 4.94
CA PHE A 64 -29.75 10.97 6.37
C PHE A 64 -30.64 11.87 7.20
N GLU A 65 -30.88 13.12 6.76
CA GLU A 65 -31.76 14.06 7.44
C GLU A 65 -33.22 13.59 7.35
N LYS A 66 -33.69 13.15 6.18
CA LYS A 66 -35.03 12.60 5.98
C LYS A 66 -35.33 11.39 6.84
N LEU A 67 -34.33 10.53 7.05
CA LEU A 67 -34.47 9.35 7.91
C LEU A 67 -34.23 9.65 9.39
N GLY A 68 -33.86 10.87 9.75
CA GLY A 68 -33.57 11.27 11.13
C GLY A 68 -32.36 10.57 11.74
N VAL A 69 -31.39 10.15 10.91
CA VAL A 69 -30.20 9.41 11.34
C VAL A 69 -29.05 10.35 11.70
N MET A 70 -28.77 11.32 10.84
CA MET A 70 -27.70 12.31 11.02
C MET A 70 -28.08 13.64 10.37
N THR A 71 -27.61 14.71 10.97
CA THR A 71 -27.66 16.06 10.40
C THR A 71 -26.50 16.30 9.45
N LYS A 72 -26.60 17.28 8.57
CA LYS A 72 -25.48 17.74 7.73
C LYS A 72 -24.22 18.00 8.52
N ARG A 73 -24.33 18.68 9.67
CA ARG A 73 -23.18 19.01 10.53
C ARG A 73 -22.48 17.76 11.08
N GLU A 74 -23.23 16.73 11.42
CA GLU A 74 -22.67 15.46 11.89
C GLU A 74 -21.96 14.71 10.76
N LEU A 75 -22.48 14.75 9.54
CA LEU A 75 -21.85 14.16 8.37
C LEU A 75 -20.55 14.89 8.00
N GLU A 76 -20.54 16.22 8.04
CA GLU A 76 -19.34 17.04 7.83
C GLU A 76 -18.25 16.72 8.88
N ALA A 77 -18.60 16.66 10.16
CA ALA A 77 -17.69 16.29 11.23
C ALA A 77 -17.12 14.88 11.03
N ARG A 78 -17.94 13.90 10.65
CA ARG A 78 -17.48 12.53 10.35
C ARG A 78 -16.52 12.48 9.16
N ARG A 79 -16.80 13.25 8.12
CA ARG A 79 -15.90 13.36 6.98
C ARG A 79 -14.53 13.88 7.39
N GLU A 80 -14.48 14.96 8.16
CA GLU A 80 -13.22 15.54 8.64
C GLU A 80 -12.43 14.55 9.51
N ILE A 81 -13.08 13.95 10.51
CA ILE A 81 -12.46 12.96 11.40
C ILE A 81 -11.86 11.80 10.60
N LYS A 82 -12.59 11.27 9.61
CA LYS A 82 -12.07 10.14 8.80
C LYS A 82 -10.88 10.52 7.93
N LEU A 83 -10.84 11.73 7.40
CA LEU A 83 -9.68 12.22 6.65
C LEU A 83 -8.46 12.43 7.56
N GLU A 84 -8.68 12.96 8.78
CA GLU A 84 -7.62 13.10 9.79
C GLU A 84 -7.10 11.75 10.27
N GLU A 85 -7.98 10.77 10.54
CA GLU A 85 -7.60 9.40 10.90
C GLU A 85 -6.73 8.76 9.81
N TYR A 86 -7.13 8.90 8.55
CA TYR A 86 -6.36 8.39 7.42
C TYR A 86 -4.97 9.04 7.33
N ALA A 87 -4.92 10.37 7.37
CA ALA A 87 -3.66 11.11 7.31
C ALA A 87 -2.73 10.74 8.48
N GLY A 88 -3.30 10.64 9.68
CA GLY A 88 -2.56 10.24 10.88
C GLY A 88 -1.97 8.83 10.78
N LEU A 89 -2.75 7.87 10.28
CA LEU A 89 -2.30 6.48 10.09
C LEU A 89 -1.14 6.41 9.10
N ILE A 90 -1.32 6.97 7.90
CA ILE A 90 -0.27 6.95 6.86
C ILE A 90 0.99 7.70 7.32
N ASN A 91 0.84 8.82 8.05
CA ASN A 91 1.99 9.52 8.62
C ASN A 91 2.79 8.66 9.61
N ILE A 92 2.11 7.90 10.48
CA ILE A 92 2.78 6.97 11.42
C ILE A 92 3.51 5.87 10.65
N GLU A 93 2.87 5.27 9.65
CA GLU A 93 3.48 4.23 8.82
C GLU A 93 4.71 4.76 8.07
N ALA A 94 4.60 5.93 7.43
CA ALA A 94 5.71 6.56 6.70
C ALA A 94 6.89 6.86 7.62
N ARG A 95 6.65 7.44 8.81
CA ARG A 95 7.71 7.72 9.77
C ARG A 95 8.35 6.46 10.32
N THR A 96 7.58 5.40 10.51
CA THR A 96 8.11 4.08 10.90
C THR A 96 9.00 3.50 9.79
N MET A 97 8.58 3.57 8.52
CA MET A 97 9.42 3.14 7.39
C MET A 97 10.72 3.95 7.30
N ILE A 98 10.64 5.28 7.48
CA ILE A 98 11.81 6.16 7.50
C ILE A 98 12.79 5.74 8.61
N ASP A 99 12.28 5.49 9.80
CA ASP A 99 13.10 5.10 10.96
C ASP A 99 13.77 3.72 10.73
N MET A 100 13.00 2.74 10.26
CA MET A 100 13.52 1.41 9.94
C MET A 100 14.56 1.45 8.81
N ALA A 101 14.29 2.18 7.73
CA ALA A 101 15.25 2.28 6.62
C ALA A 101 16.55 2.96 7.06
N ALA A 102 16.46 4.06 7.78
CA ALA A 102 17.61 4.84 8.22
C ALA A 102 18.46 4.15 9.28
N LYS A 103 17.82 3.44 10.22
CA LYS A 103 18.50 2.90 11.41
C LYS A 103 18.76 1.39 11.37
N LEU A 104 18.00 0.66 10.56
CA LEU A 104 18.10 -0.79 10.50
C LEU A 104 18.63 -1.24 9.13
N TYR A 105 17.89 -1.03 8.04
CA TYR A 105 18.24 -1.61 6.73
C TYR A 105 19.53 -1.04 6.14
N ILE A 106 19.64 0.28 6.00
CA ILE A 106 20.83 0.92 5.42
C ILE A 106 22.11 0.55 6.18
N PRO A 107 22.20 0.67 7.51
CA PRO A 107 23.39 0.26 8.26
C PRO A 107 23.74 -1.22 8.10
N SER A 108 22.75 -2.11 8.09
CA SER A 108 22.96 -3.55 7.91
C SER A 108 23.51 -3.88 6.51
N VAL A 109 22.97 -3.26 5.48
CA VAL A 109 23.45 -3.41 4.10
C VAL A 109 24.87 -2.87 3.95
N ILE A 110 25.21 -1.75 4.57
CA ILE A 110 26.56 -1.20 4.60
C ILE A 110 27.54 -2.20 5.24
N ALA A 111 27.15 -2.81 6.35
CA ALA A 111 27.97 -3.83 7.03
C ALA A 111 28.19 -5.07 6.15
N TYR A 112 27.13 -5.54 5.48
CA TYR A 112 27.20 -6.66 4.54
C TYR A 112 28.10 -6.35 3.34
N VAL A 113 27.91 -5.21 2.68
CA VAL A 113 28.74 -4.74 1.56
C VAL A 113 30.22 -4.67 1.95
N ASN A 114 30.51 -4.16 3.15
CA ASN A 114 31.88 -4.13 3.68
C ASN A 114 32.45 -5.53 3.89
N SER A 115 31.66 -6.49 4.39
CA SER A 115 32.09 -7.90 4.56
C SER A 115 32.44 -8.53 3.22
N VAL A 116 31.57 -8.37 2.20
CA VAL A 116 31.81 -8.90 0.84
C VAL A 116 33.04 -8.27 0.20
N ALA A 117 33.24 -6.96 0.31
CA ALA A 117 34.41 -6.26 -0.21
C ALA A 117 35.71 -6.73 0.48
N SER A 118 35.67 -6.90 1.79
CA SER A 118 36.80 -7.41 2.57
C SER A 118 37.17 -8.85 2.19
N SER A 119 36.17 -9.71 2.01
CA SER A 119 36.34 -11.08 1.52
C SER A 119 37.02 -11.10 0.16
N MET A 120 36.52 -10.28 -0.79
CA MET A 120 37.10 -10.19 -2.13
C MET A 120 38.56 -9.73 -2.10
N SER A 121 38.87 -8.69 -1.32
CA SER A 121 40.26 -8.21 -1.15
C SER A 121 41.16 -9.28 -0.54
N THR A 122 40.73 -9.98 0.51
CA THR A 122 41.50 -11.02 1.18
C THR A 122 41.82 -12.17 0.23
N VAL A 123 40.82 -12.63 -0.53
CA VAL A 123 41.02 -13.71 -1.52
C VAL A 123 42.01 -13.30 -2.61
N LYS A 124 41.91 -12.09 -3.16
CA LYS A 124 42.85 -11.58 -4.18
C LYS A 124 44.24 -11.36 -3.65
N ASN A 125 44.40 -10.95 -2.41
CA ASN A 125 45.71 -10.80 -1.78
C ASN A 125 46.38 -12.15 -1.53
N ALA A 126 45.60 -13.19 -1.17
CA ALA A 126 46.10 -14.53 -0.97
C ALA A 126 46.46 -15.20 -2.31
N TYR A 127 45.69 -15.03 -3.34
CA TYR A 127 45.90 -15.58 -4.68
C TYR A 127 45.32 -14.61 -5.75
N ALA A 128 46.22 -13.90 -6.42
CA ALA A 128 45.86 -12.84 -7.35
C ALA A 128 44.98 -13.30 -8.54
N GLN A 129 45.10 -14.56 -8.96
CA GLN A 129 44.32 -15.16 -10.06
C GLN A 129 42.99 -15.78 -9.57
N ALA A 130 42.66 -15.69 -8.29
CA ALA A 130 41.41 -16.23 -7.78
C ALA A 130 40.20 -15.60 -8.48
N ASP A 131 39.23 -16.42 -8.81
CA ASP A 131 37.96 -15.95 -9.33
C ASP A 131 37.09 -15.38 -8.18
N THR A 132 36.75 -14.11 -8.29
CA THR A 132 35.92 -13.39 -7.31
C THR A 132 34.66 -12.81 -7.97
N THR A 133 34.21 -13.40 -9.09
CA THR A 133 33.07 -12.96 -9.84
C THR A 133 31.80 -12.96 -9.00
N ALA A 134 31.60 -13.94 -8.13
CA ALA A 134 30.46 -14.02 -7.23
C ALA A 134 30.41 -12.81 -6.26
N GLN A 135 31.54 -12.53 -5.58
CA GLN A 135 31.64 -11.41 -4.66
C GLN A 135 31.45 -10.08 -5.39
N GLN A 136 32.01 -9.93 -6.58
CA GLN A 136 31.85 -8.70 -7.39
C GLN A 136 30.41 -8.49 -7.80
N THR A 137 29.69 -9.54 -8.22
CA THR A 137 28.28 -9.46 -8.62
C THR A 137 27.40 -8.99 -7.45
N ILE A 138 27.59 -9.59 -6.28
CA ILE A 138 26.86 -9.20 -5.06
C ILE A 138 27.19 -7.75 -4.67
N LEU A 139 28.48 -7.41 -4.65
CA LEU A 139 28.95 -6.10 -4.26
C LEU A 139 28.35 -4.98 -5.14
N VAL A 140 28.38 -5.16 -6.45
CA VAL A 140 27.83 -4.18 -7.40
C VAL A 140 26.33 -4.04 -7.23
N LYS A 141 25.61 -5.16 -7.16
CA LYS A 141 24.13 -5.12 -7.02
C LYS A 141 23.71 -4.53 -5.68
N ALA A 142 24.29 -4.97 -4.56
CA ALA A 142 23.94 -4.45 -3.25
C ALA A 142 24.28 -2.97 -3.09
N SER A 143 25.41 -2.51 -3.65
CA SER A 143 25.80 -1.10 -3.61
C SER A 143 24.86 -0.21 -4.43
N SER A 144 24.39 -0.67 -5.60
CA SER A 144 23.43 0.06 -6.41
C SER A 144 22.08 0.18 -5.68
N LEU A 145 21.56 -0.94 -5.17
CA LEU A 145 20.28 -0.94 -4.43
C LEU A 145 20.36 -0.11 -3.14
N LEU A 146 21.52 -0.07 -2.49
CA LEU A 146 21.74 0.79 -1.32
C LEU A 146 21.65 2.28 -1.68
N ALA A 147 22.19 2.68 -2.83
CA ALA A 147 22.06 4.06 -3.32
C ALA A 147 20.62 4.40 -3.68
N ASP A 148 19.90 3.48 -4.34
CA ASP A 148 18.49 3.63 -4.67
C ASP A 148 17.63 3.74 -3.39
N THR A 149 17.92 2.91 -2.39
CA THR A 149 17.28 2.95 -1.07
C THR A 149 17.47 4.30 -0.38
N GLN A 150 18.70 4.84 -0.39
CA GLN A 150 18.99 6.14 0.20
C GLN A 150 18.23 7.26 -0.51
N GLN A 151 18.21 7.25 -1.83
CA GLN A 151 17.45 8.25 -2.61
C GLN A 151 15.95 8.16 -2.35
N ALA A 152 15.39 6.96 -2.31
CA ALA A 152 13.98 6.74 -2.01
C ALA A 152 13.63 7.17 -0.57
N LEU A 153 14.51 6.91 0.39
CA LEU A 153 14.37 7.38 1.77
C LEU A 153 14.30 8.91 1.86
N ASP A 154 15.19 9.60 1.15
CA ASP A 154 15.20 11.07 1.15
C ASP A 154 13.95 11.65 0.48
N ASN A 155 13.47 11.02 -0.58
CA ASN A 155 12.21 11.36 -1.23
C ASN A 155 11.01 11.16 -0.30
N LEU A 156 10.96 10.03 0.44
CA LEU A 156 9.88 9.76 1.40
C LEU A 156 9.89 10.77 2.55
N LYS A 157 11.04 11.11 3.09
CA LYS A 157 11.17 12.17 4.12
C LYS A 157 10.59 13.49 3.60
N ALA A 158 11.03 13.93 2.41
CA ALA A 158 10.57 15.18 1.83
C ALA A 158 9.06 15.17 1.56
N ALA A 159 8.50 14.06 1.05
CA ALA A 159 7.07 13.91 0.82
C ALA A 159 6.27 13.95 2.13
N THR A 160 6.76 13.25 3.18
CA THR A 160 6.09 13.17 4.48
C THR A 160 6.11 14.52 5.22
N ASP A 161 7.23 15.23 5.16
CA ASP A 161 7.37 16.55 5.82
C ASP A 161 6.58 17.65 5.10
N ALA A 162 6.30 17.49 3.81
CA ALA A 162 5.51 18.43 3.01
C ALA A 162 4.00 18.11 2.99
N ALA A 163 3.57 16.96 3.51
CA ALA A 163 2.17 16.53 3.46
C ALA A 163 1.36 17.19 4.58
N GLU A 164 0.28 17.87 4.23
CA GLU A 164 -0.62 18.56 5.16
C GLU A 164 -2.04 17.94 5.18
N THR A 165 -2.47 17.31 4.08
CA THR A 165 -3.82 16.80 3.91
C THR A 165 -3.85 15.29 3.66
N ALA A 166 -4.99 14.63 3.90
CA ALA A 166 -5.20 13.23 3.55
C ALA A 166 -4.91 12.95 2.06
N LYS A 167 -5.20 13.91 1.20
CA LYS A 167 -4.91 13.84 -0.23
C LYS A 167 -3.40 13.84 -0.50
N ASP A 168 -2.63 14.67 0.18
CA ASP A 168 -1.16 14.67 0.05
C ASP A 168 -0.57 13.34 0.50
N PHE A 169 -1.05 12.79 1.62
CA PHE A 169 -0.64 11.47 2.08
C PHE A 169 -0.96 10.38 1.06
N HIS A 170 -2.15 10.43 0.46
CA HIS A 170 -2.56 9.46 -0.55
C HIS A 170 -1.77 9.57 -1.86
N GLU A 171 -1.63 10.78 -2.40
CA GLU A 171 -1.08 10.99 -3.75
C GLU A 171 0.46 11.11 -3.77
N LYS A 172 1.09 11.48 -2.65
CA LYS A 172 2.54 11.74 -2.59
C LYS A 172 3.27 10.78 -1.66
N VAL A 173 2.76 10.61 -0.42
CA VAL A 173 3.46 9.81 0.58
C VAL A 173 3.34 8.31 0.29
N LEU A 174 2.16 7.80 0.02
CA LEU A 174 1.98 6.36 -0.32
C LEU A 174 2.83 5.90 -1.50
N PRO A 175 2.89 6.60 -2.64
CA PRO A 175 3.79 6.23 -3.73
C PRO A 175 5.27 6.28 -3.33
N ALA A 176 5.68 7.24 -2.49
CA ALA A 176 7.06 7.32 -1.99
C ALA A 176 7.39 6.17 -1.03
N MET A 177 6.43 5.73 -0.20
CA MET A 177 6.57 4.51 0.62
C MET A 177 6.77 3.27 -0.24
N ALA A 178 5.98 3.11 -1.31
CA ALA A 178 6.13 2.01 -2.25
C ALA A 178 7.47 2.04 -2.98
N ALA A 179 7.94 3.23 -3.37
CA ALA A 179 9.24 3.42 -4.01
C ALA A 179 10.42 3.06 -3.07
N LEU A 180 10.32 3.36 -1.77
CA LEU A 180 11.32 2.94 -0.79
C LEU A 180 11.30 1.42 -0.57
N ARG A 181 10.13 0.82 -0.53
CA ARG A 181 9.99 -0.62 -0.34
C ARG A 181 10.66 -1.43 -1.43
N THR A 182 10.55 -1.02 -2.69
CA THR A 182 11.05 -1.77 -3.84
C THR A 182 12.54 -2.16 -3.73
N PRO A 183 13.49 -1.23 -3.54
CA PRO A 183 14.90 -1.60 -3.40
C PRO A 183 15.21 -2.34 -2.09
N VAL A 184 14.45 -2.12 -1.01
CA VAL A 184 14.61 -2.86 0.25
C VAL A 184 14.17 -4.32 0.10
N ASP A 185 13.06 -4.60 -0.56
CA ASP A 185 12.59 -5.96 -0.85
C ASP A 185 13.61 -6.72 -1.75
N GLU A 186 14.25 -6.03 -2.70
CA GLU A 186 15.32 -6.63 -3.49
C GLU A 186 16.58 -6.90 -2.66
N LEU A 187 16.98 -5.99 -1.77
CA LEU A 187 18.11 -6.18 -0.85
C LEU A 187 17.89 -7.38 0.06
N GLU A 188 16.69 -7.60 0.56
CA GLU A 188 16.35 -8.76 1.38
C GLU A 188 16.67 -10.09 0.69
N THR A 189 16.56 -10.16 -0.64
CA THR A 189 16.84 -11.38 -1.41
C THR A 189 18.34 -11.70 -1.57
N ILE A 190 19.23 -10.74 -1.31
CA ILE A 190 20.69 -10.86 -1.54
C ILE A 190 21.53 -10.67 -0.29
N VAL A 191 21.04 -9.94 0.70
CA VAL A 191 21.77 -9.73 1.96
C VAL A 191 21.71 -11.00 2.81
N ASP A 192 22.83 -11.39 3.38
CA ASP A 192 22.92 -12.54 4.27
C ASP A 192 22.00 -12.35 5.48
N SER A 193 21.30 -13.40 5.87
CA SER A 193 20.36 -13.41 6.99
C SER A 193 20.98 -13.01 8.33
N GLU A 194 22.30 -13.20 8.50
CA GLU A 194 23.02 -12.74 9.70
C GLU A 194 23.12 -11.21 9.78
N TYR A 195 23.07 -10.53 8.63
CA TYR A 195 23.06 -9.07 8.55
C TYR A 195 21.67 -8.48 8.45
N TRP A 196 20.64 -9.28 8.05
CA TRP A 196 19.30 -8.76 7.84
C TRP A 196 18.63 -8.45 9.18
N PRO A 197 18.17 -7.20 9.44
CA PRO A 197 17.86 -6.72 10.79
C PRO A 197 16.46 -7.10 11.30
N VAL A 198 15.67 -7.81 10.48
CA VAL A 198 14.32 -8.27 10.85
C VAL A 198 14.19 -9.76 10.65
N PRO A 199 13.34 -10.46 11.46
CA PRO A 199 13.18 -11.90 11.35
C PRO A 199 12.56 -12.29 10.01
N THR A 200 13.02 -13.41 9.45
CA THR A 200 12.40 -14.02 8.28
C THR A 200 11.05 -14.66 8.62
N TYR A 201 10.22 -14.92 7.61
CA TYR A 201 8.98 -15.68 7.80
C TYR A 201 9.21 -17.05 8.45
N GLY A 202 10.32 -17.71 8.09
CA GLY A 202 10.71 -18.98 8.72
C GLY A 202 10.95 -18.84 10.23
N GLN A 203 11.68 -17.82 10.63
CA GLN A 203 11.92 -17.52 12.05
C GLN A 203 10.62 -17.18 12.78
N MET A 204 9.77 -16.31 12.22
CA MET A 204 8.51 -15.94 12.86
C MET A 204 7.52 -17.11 13.01
N MET A 205 7.57 -18.11 12.11
CA MET A 205 6.63 -19.25 12.16
C MET A 205 7.13 -20.43 13.01
N PHE A 206 8.44 -20.58 13.20
CA PHE A 206 9.02 -21.79 13.80
C PHE A 206 9.91 -21.53 15.02
N GLU A 207 10.20 -20.27 15.37
CA GLU A 207 10.80 -19.95 16.67
C GLU A 207 9.69 -19.83 17.72
N VAL A 208 9.73 -20.76 18.68
CA VAL A 208 8.85 -20.80 19.87
C VAL A 208 9.66 -20.34 21.08
#